data_5346308682fd92c1865126e102cfdb5a
#
_entry.id   5346308682fd92c1865126e102cfdb5a
#
_cell.length_a   1.000
_cell.length_b   1.000
_cell.length_c   1.000
_cell.angle_alpha   90.00
_cell.angle_beta   90.00
_cell.angle_gamma   90.00
#
_symmetry.space_group_name_H-M   'P 1'
#
loop_
_entity.id
_entity.type
_entity.pdbx_description
1 polymer ?
#
loop_
_entity_poly.entity_id
_entity_poly.type
_entity_poly.pdbx_seq_one_letter_code
_entity_poly.pdbx_strand_id
1 'polypeptide(L)'
;VYGLNTINAVNFAWNQGVKNQSLIQELDKLGIDAGKNQLEQIISSDESIVLNPLFQNEIGLFDFNKFSNYIAQLKTSNPTVYNSWRLQEENIISLAKQKIYFDLIKSSVIYTNVESNIQYHLENDKVNIEYLRIPYELVPDSLIKIKDSEINSYVRNKKDVYEIGASKKVEFVYVPDIASNIDINNIRTNLEQLKDGFNQLNQITNSTEYVEGFSSVKDYSEFIDIYSEVAWDSIYKTKQELSSDFSDILYGLNIGQVFGPYQDGNFYKITRMIDKKRDGNLNKVLLADVAIEIIPSNESSNENFRKASQVEFDANNGLSLNQSDASLQINTYESFEDFDEGLPGIINSRQVIKWMYDDDSRVGDVRRFTLNDGYIVAKIIEFNKTRLPDIEDVRTEISQILIQNKKYDFLKNKYKSTLNIDTIAEENNLEVENASAVTQYDPILVGAGVEPYIIGSSFSLEPDEISELLKGNNGVY
;
A
#
# COMPACT_ATOMS: atom_id res chain seq x y z
N VAL A 1 -10.52 2.02 -7.05
CA VAL A 1 -9.48 1.01 -7.32
C VAL A 1 -8.11 1.65 -7.56
N TYR A 2 -8.06 2.96 -7.84
CA TYR A 2 -6.80 3.69 -7.98
C TYR A 2 -6.06 3.75 -6.64
N GLY A 3 -4.84 3.18 -6.57
CA GLY A 3 -3.96 3.16 -5.39
C GLY A 3 -3.95 1.87 -4.58
N LEU A 4 -4.71 0.84 -4.98
CA LEU A 4 -4.57 -0.50 -4.41
C LEU A 4 -3.51 -1.27 -5.20
N ASN A 5 -2.67 -2.04 -4.50
CA ASN A 5 -1.80 -3.00 -5.15
C ASN A 5 -2.63 -4.16 -5.75
N THR A 6 -2.03 -4.94 -6.66
CA THR A 6 -2.75 -5.98 -7.42
C THR A 6 -3.41 -6.99 -6.50
N ILE A 7 -2.73 -7.47 -5.47
CA ILE A 7 -3.30 -8.46 -4.54
C ILE A 7 -4.50 -7.90 -3.77
N ASN A 8 -4.41 -6.65 -3.31
CA ASN A 8 -5.53 -6.01 -2.62
C ASN A 8 -6.72 -5.78 -3.54
N ALA A 9 -6.48 -5.42 -4.82
CA ALA A 9 -7.54 -5.27 -5.81
C ALA A 9 -8.23 -6.61 -6.12
N VAL A 10 -7.45 -7.68 -6.27
CA VAL A 10 -7.97 -9.04 -6.50
C VAL A 10 -8.76 -9.53 -5.28
N ASN A 11 -8.21 -9.41 -4.08
CA ASN A 11 -8.88 -9.79 -2.84
C ASN A 11 -10.16 -8.99 -2.62
N PHE A 12 -10.14 -7.70 -2.90
CA PHE A 12 -11.34 -6.88 -2.83
C PHE A 12 -12.42 -7.37 -3.82
N ALA A 13 -12.05 -7.58 -5.08
CA ALA A 13 -12.98 -8.05 -6.11
C ALA A 13 -13.52 -9.45 -5.79
N TRP A 14 -12.66 -10.36 -5.33
CA TRP A 14 -13.03 -11.70 -4.90
C TRP A 14 -14.00 -11.67 -3.72
N ASN A 15 -13.66 -10.95 -2.66
CA ASN A 15 -14.49 -10.84 -1.47
C ASN A 15 -15.86 -10.21 -1.78
N GLN A 16 -15.89 -9.19 -2.64
CA GLN A 16 -17.16 -8.61 -3.11
C GLN A 16 -17.96 -9.61 -3.93
N GLY A 17 -17.31 -10.34 -4.84
CA GLY A 17 -17.95 -11.38 -5.63
C GLY A 17 -18.54 -12.49 -4.78
N VAL A 18 -17.77 -13.04 -3.84
CA VAL A 18 -18.23 -14.08 -2.89
C VAL A 18 -19.37 -13.57 -2.02
N LYS A 19 -19.24 -12.35 -1.45
CA LYS A 19 -20.29 -11.73 -0.64
C LYS A 19 -21.59 -11.57 -1.41
N ASN A 20 -21.52 -11.04 -2.62
CA ASN A 20 -22.67 -10.84 -3.48
C ASN A 20 -23.33 -12.17 -3.87
N GLN A 21 -22.53 -13.15 -4.28
CA GLN A 21 -23.05 -14.47 -4.67
C GLN A 21 -23.67 -15.21 -3.49
N SER A 22 -23.05 -15.18 -2.32
CA SER A 22 -23.59 -15.78 -1.11
C SER A 22 -24.92 -15.11 -0.70
N LEU A 23 -25.00 -13.78 -0.81
CA LEU A 23 -26.22 -13.05 -0.50
C LEU A 23 -27.34 -13.38 -1.50
N ILE A 24 -27.07 -13.45 -2.80
CA ILE A 24 -28.05 -13.84 -3.82
C ILE A 24 -28.59 -15.24 -3.50
N GLN A 25 -27.70 -16.21 -3.23
CA GLN A 25 -28.13 -17.58 -2.88
C GLN A 25 -29.02 -17.62 -1.64
N GLU A 26 -28.69 -16.83 -0.62
CA GLU A 26 -29.49 -16.80 0.61
C GLU A 26 -30.85 -16.12 0.37
N LEU A 27 -30.89 -15.02 -0.40
CA LEU A 27 -32.15 -14.37 -0.77
C LEU A 27 -33.08 -15.31 -1.54
N ASP A 28 -32.53 -16.04 -2.52
CA ASP A 28 -33.28 -17.02 -3.32
C ASP A 28 -33.77 -18.18 -2.45
N LYS A 29 -32.95 -18.72 -1.56
CA LYS A 29 -33.28 -19.79 -0.63
C LYS A 29 -34.41 -19.40 0.34
N LEU A 30 -34.41 -18.15 0.80
CA LEU A 30 -35.42 -17.60 1.69
C LEU A 30 -36.69 -17.15 0.95
N GLY A 31 -36.68 -17.15 -0.40
CA GLY A 31 -37.78 -16.66 -1.21
C GLY A 31 -38.03 -15.15 -1.06
N ILE A 32 -37.00 -14.38 -0.72
CA ILE A 32 -37.10 -12.92 -0.60
C ILE A 32 -37.17 -12.30 -1.98
N ASP A 33 -38.29 -11.62 -2.26
CA ASP A 33 -38.49 -10.89 -3.50
C ASP A 33 -38.94 -9.47 -3.22
N ALA A 34 -38.71 -8.57 -4.18
CA ALA A 34 -39.09 -7.17 -4.10
C ALA A 34 -40.31 -6.91 -4.99
N GLY A 35 -41.40 -6.56 -4.37
CA GLY A 35 -42.62 -6.20 -5.10
C GLY A 35 -42.65 -4.73 -5.54
N LYS A 36 -43.73 -4.36 -6.24
CA LYS A 36 -43.93 -3.01 -6.79
C LYS A 36 -43.77 -1.93 -5.71
N ASN A 37 -44.28 -2.15 -4.52
CA ASN A 37 -44.23 -1.13 -3.45
C ASN A 37 -42.81 -0.85 -2.96
N GLN A 38 -41.97 -1.89 -2.90
CA GLN A 38 -40.56 -1.72 -2.51
C GLN A 38 -39.76 -0.97 -3.58
N LEU A 39 -40.02 -1.29 -4.86
CA LEU A 39 -39.42 -0.53 -5.97
C LEU A 39 -39.84 0.95 -5.94
N GLU A 40 -41.13 1.20 -5.77
CA GLU A 40 -41.68 2.56 -5.67
C GLU A 40 -41.02 3.34 -4.53
N GLN A 41 -40.85 2.70 -3.37
CA GLN A 41 -40.21 3.32 -2.22
C GLN A 41 -38.74 3.70 -2.50
N ILE A 42 -37.97 2.82 -3.14
CA ILE A 42 -36.57 3.09 -3.47
C ILE A 42 -36.46 4.17 -4.54
N ILE A 43 -37.26 4.08 -5.61
CA ILE A 43 -37.29 5.09 -6.69
C ILE A 43 -37.68 6.45 -6.13
N SER A 44 -38.66 6.49 -5.20
CA SER A 44 -39.10 7.73 -4.53
C SER A 44 -38.09 8.30 -3.53
N SER A 45 -37.01 7.59 -3.22
CA SER A 45 -35.89 8.07 -2.40
C SER A 45 -34.66 8.47 -3.23
N ASP A 46 -34.65 8.25 -4.53
CA ASP A 46 -33.56 8.62 -5.42
C ASP A 46 -33.70 10.08 -5.88
N GLU A 47 -32.88 10.95 -5.31
CA GLU A 47 -32.89 12.40 -5.61
C GLU A 47 -32.74 12.69 -7.10
N SER A 48 -31.99 11.90 -7.85
CA SER A 48 -31.79 12.08 -9.28
C SER A 48 -33.06 11.89 -10.10
N ILE A 49 -33.97 11.05 -9.60
CA ILE A 49 -35.28 10.77 -10.19
C ILE A 49 -36.33 11.76 -9.67
N VAL A 50 -36.38 11.93 -8.35
CA VAL A 50 -37.44 12.72 -7.67
C VAL A 50 -37.36 14.20 -8.00
N LEU A 51 -36.15 14.74 -8.17
CA LEU A 51 -35.94 16.16 -8.53
C LEU A 51 -36.14 16.46 -10.00
N ASN A 52 -36.35 15.46 -10.86
CA ASN A 52 -36.57 15.68 -12.27
C ASN A 52 -38.00 16.23 -12.52
N PRO A 53 -38.16 17.45 -13.07
CA PRO A 53 -39.48 18.08 -13.30
C PRO A 53 -40.44 17.24 -14.15
N LEU A 54 -39.92 16.37 -15.03
CA LEU A 54 -40.75 15.46 -15.85
C LEU A 54 -41.57 14.48 -15.02
N PHE A 55 -41.13 14.17 -13.83
CA PHE A 55 -41.75 13.17 -12.93
C PHE A 55 -42.44 13.81 -11.73
N GLN A 56 -42.59 15.15 -11.72
CA GLN A 56 -43.30 15.90 -10.69
C GLN A 56 -44.74 16.21 -11.05
N ASN A 57 -45.59 16.27 -10.06
CA ASN A 57 -46.98 16.74 -10.19
C ASN A 57 -47.06 18.28 -10.20
N GLU A 58 -48.26 18.83 -10.25
CA GLU A 58 -48.50 20.29 -10.33
C GLU A 58 -47.99 21.09 -9.11
N ILE A 59 -47.79 20.40 -7.98
CA ILE A 59 -47.28 20.99 -6.73
C ILE A 59 -45.80 20.67 -6.46
N GLY A 60 -45.11 20.13 -7.48
CA GLY A 60 -43.65 19.86 -7.40
C GLY A 60 -43.27 18.58 -6.64
N LEU A 61 -44.22 17.71 -6.32
CA LEU A 61 -43.94 16.42 -5.68
C LEU A 61 -43.81 15.32 -6.74
N PHE A 62 -42.91 14.35 -6.44
CA PHE A 62 -42.70 13.19 -7.31
C PHE A 62 -43.98 12.38 -7.52
N ASP A 63 -44.26 12.04 -8.78
CA ASP A 63 -45.42 11.24 -9.20
C ASP A 63 -44.93 9.96 -9.89
N PHE A 64 -45.02 8.86 -9.16
CA PHE A 64 -44.58 7.53 -9.64
C PHE A 64 -45.33 7.10 -10.91
N ASN A 65 -46.59 7.52 -11.10
CA ASN A 65 -47.34 7.16 -12.30
C ASN A 65 -46.79 7.91 -13.55
N LYS A 66 -46.39 9.19 -13.42
CA LYS A 66 -45.70 9.90 -14.48
C LYS A 66 -44.39 9.23 -14.85
N PHE A 67 -43.60 8.86 -13.87
CA PHE A 67 -42.35 8.12 -14.05
C PHE A 67 -42.60 6.78 -14.76
N SER A 68 -43.51 5.95 -14.25
CA SER A 68 -43.84 4.64 -14.80
C SER A 68 -44.33 4.71 -16.24
N ASN A 69 -45.19 5.70 -16.55
CA ASN A 69 -45.69 5.96 -17.93
C ASN A 69 -44.56 6.37 -18.86
N TYR A 70 -43.63 7.22 -18.40
CA TYR A 70 -42.44 7.59 -19.17
C TYR A 70 -41.58 6.37 -19.53
N ILE A 71 -41.29 5.52 -18.56
CA ILE A 71 -40.52 4.27 -18.79
C ILE A 71 -41.25 3.37 -19.80
N ALA A 72 -42.57 3.22 -19.65
CA ALA A 72 -43.37 2.44 -20.60
C ALA A 72 -43.30 2.99 -22.04
N GLN A 73 -43.31 4.30 -22.22
CA GLN A 73 -43.16 4.95 -23.53
C GLN A 73 -41.78 4.76 -24.14
N LEU A 74 -40.70 4.75 -23.30
CA LEU A 74 -39.34 4.52 -23.78
C LEU A 74 -39.18 3.19 -24.50
N LYS A 75 -39.96 2.18 -24.15
CA LYS A 75 -39.90 0.85 -24.79
C LYS A 75 -40.09 0.91 -26.30
N THR A 76 -40.91 1.82 -26.76
CA THR A 76 -41.23 2.01 -28.21
C THR A 76 -40.50 3.19 -28.81
N SER A 77 -40.30 4.28 -28.07
CA SER A 77 -39.72 5.53 -28.60
C SER A 77 -38.18 5.52 -28.55
N ASN A 78 -37.56 4.88 -27.58
CA ASN A 78 -36.09 4.80 -27.45
C ASN A 78 -35.64 3.49 -26.77
N PRO A 79 -35.55 2.38 -27.52
CA PRO A 79 -35.19 1.05 -26.98
C PRO A 79 -33.83 1.02 -26.28
N THR A 80 -32.89 1.86 -26.71
CA THR A 80 -31.55 1.91 -26.08
C THR A 80 -31.62 2.44 -24.63
N VAL A 81 -32.33 3.55 -24.43
CA VAL A 81 -32.53 4.13 -23.08
C VAL A 81 -33.38 3.19 -22.23
N TYR A 82 -34.40 2.54 -22.83
CA TYR A 82 -35.20 1.53 -22.12
C TYR A 82 -34.35 0.36 -21.62
N ASN A 83 -33.42 -0.16 -22.45
CA ASN A 83 -32.52 -1.23 -22.03
C ASN A 83 -31.57 -0.81 -20.91
N SER A 84 -31.07 0.42 -20.97
CA SER A 84 -30.25 0.97 -19.84
C SER A 84 -31.06 1.07 -18.57
N TRP A 85 -32.32 1.50 -18.66
CA TRP A 85 -33.22 1.51 -17.50
C TRP A 85 -33.47 0.10 -16.95
N ARG A 86 -33.67 -0.90 -17.80
CA ARG A 86 -33.86 -2.30 -17.38
C ARG A 86 -32.72 -2.80 -16.51
N LEU A 87 -31.47 -2.50 -16.88
CA LEU A 87 -30.30 -2.84 -16.06
C LEU A 87 -30.31 -2.09 -14.71
N GLN A 88 -30.72 -0.83 -14.71
CA GLN A 88 -30.85 -0.07 -13.47
C GLN A 88 -31.99 -0.60 -12.59
N GLU A 89 -33.12 -0.98 -13.18
CA GLU A 89 -34.24 -1.61 -12.47
C GLU A 89 -33.84 -2.92 -11.80
N GLU A 90 -33.06 -3.78 -12.47
CA GLU A 90 -32.51 -5.01 -11.89
C GLU A 90 -31.63 -4.75 -10.67
N ASN A 91 -30.79 -3.69 -10.74
CA ASN A 91 -29.98 -3.27 -9.60
C ASN A 91 -30.85 -2.75 -8.44
N ILE A 92 -31.91 -1.97 -8.73
CA ILE A 92 -32.86 -1.48 -7.72
C ILE A 92 -33.58 -2.65 -7.04
N ILE A 93 -34.02 -3.65 -7.81
CA ILE A 93 -34.62 -4.88 -7.28
C ILE A 93 -33.65 -5.61 -6.34
N SER A 94 -32.40 -5.75 -6.77
CA SER A 94 -31.37 -6.40 -5.94
C SER A 94 -31.15 -5.65 -4.62
N LEU A 95 -31.05 -4.33 -4.66
CA LEU A 95 -30.93 -3.49 -3.45
C LEU A 95 -32.17 -3.59 -2.56
N ALA A 96 -33.36 -3.65 -3.14
CA ALA A 96 -34.60 -3.82 -2.39
C ALA A 96 -34.64 -5.17 -1.64
N LYS A 97 -34.28 -6.26 -2.31
CA LYS A 97 -34.16 -7.59 -1.69
C LYS A 97 -33.14 -7.60 -0.56
N GLN A 98 -31.96 -7.01 -0.78
CA GLN A 98 -30.94 -6.88 0.27
C GLN A 98 -31.45 -6.09 1.47
N LYS A 99 -32.13 -4.96 1.23
CA LYS A 99 -32.69 -4.14 2.29
C LYS A 99 -33.71 -4.93 3.13
N ILE A 100 -34.64 -5.66 2.48
CA ILE A 100 -35.60 -6.50 3.17
C ILE A 100 -34.90 -7.53 4.07
N TYR A 101 -33.89 -8.21 3.55
CA TYR A 101 -33.12 -9.21 4.29
C TYR A 101 -32.43 -8.61 5.53
N PHE A 102 -31.72 -7.49 5.36
CA PHE A 102 -31.05 -6.86 6.48
C PHE A 102 -32.01 -6.21 7.49
N ASP A 103 -33.15 -5.70 7.04
CA ASP A 103 -34.19 -5.18 7.94
C ASP A 103 -34.82 -6.32 8.77
N LEU A 104 -35.02 -7.50 8.18
CA LEU A 104 -35.47 -8.70 8.90
C LEU A 104 -34.42 -9.13 9.96
N ILE A 105 -33.13 -9.16 9.60
CA ILE A 105 -32.07 -9.47 10.56
C ILE A 105 -32.05 -8.44 11.68
N LYS A 106 -32.06 -7.14 11.36
CA LYS A 106 -32.11 -6.07 12.38
C LYS A 106 -33.31 -6.21 13.32
N SER A 107 -34.47 -6.54 12.76
CA SER A 107 -35.70 -6.73 13.57
C SER A 107 -35.64 -7.98 14.43
N SER A 108 -34.81 -8.96 14.11
CA SER A 108 -34.60 -10.17 14.88
C SER A 108 -33.53 -10.01 15.99
N VAL A 109 -32.74 -8.96 15.93
CA VAL A 109 -31.77 -8.65 16.99
C VAL A 109 -32.52 -8.12 18.21
N ILE A 110 -32.71 -9.01 19.15
CA ILE A 110 -33.37 -8.71 20.42
C ILE A 110 -32.28 -8.80 21.49
N TYR A 111 -32.08 -7.75 22.23
CA TYR A 111 -31.31 -7.81 23.47
C TYR A 111 -32.13 -8.59 24.50
N THR A 112 -31.63 -9.74 24.87
CA THR A 112 -32.26 -10.52 25.93
C THR A 112 -32.04 -9.86 27.29
N ASN A 113 -32.96 -10.08 28.22
CA ASN A 113 -32.77 -9.61 29.59
C ASN A 113 -31.48 -10.16 30.21
N VAL A 114 -31.07 -11.36 29.81
CA VAL A 114 -29.81 -11.98 30.28
C VAL A 114 -28.59 -11.20 29.79
N GLU A 115 -28.55 -10.89 28.51
CA GLU A 115 -27.43 -10.11 27.92
C GLU A 115 -27.37 -8.70 28.52
N SER A 116 -28.51 -8.03 28.60
CA SER A 116 -28.59 -6.71 29.22
C SER A 116 -28.16 -6.73 30.69
N ASN A 117 -28.50 -7.80 31.42
CA ASN A 117 -28.10 -7.97 32.82
C ASN A 117 -26.59 -8.22 32.95
N ILE A 118 -26.02 -9.07 32.07
CA ILE A 118 -24.57 -9.30 32.02
C ILE A 118 -23.82 -7.98 31.73
N GLN A 119 -24.27 -7.24 30.71
CA GLN A 119 -23.65 -5.95 30.36
C GLN A 119 -23.74 -4.94 31.51
N TYR A 120 -24.90 -4.88 32.16
CA TYR A 120 -25.10 -4.03 33.33
C TYR A 120 -24.12 -4.37 34.47
N HIS A 121 -23.94 -5.66 34.76
CA HIS A 121 -23.03 -6.11 35.81
C HIS A 121 -21.55 -5.85 35.44
N LEU A 122 -21.17 -6.08 34.19
CA LEU A 122 -19.80 -5.77 33.74
C LEU A 122 -19.43 -4.29 33.92
N GLU A 123 -20.39 -3.39 33.71
CA GLU A 123 -20.15 -1.93 33.77
C GLU A 123 -20.33 -1.37 35.19
N ASN A 124 -21.23 -1.93 35.98
CA ASN A 124 -21.68 -1.30 37.23
C ASN A 124 -21.25 -2.02 38.52
N ASP A 125 -20.99 -3.33 38.46
CA ASP A 125 -20.47 -4.03 39.62
C ASP A 125 -19.04 -3.55 39.89
N LYS A 126 -18.78 -3.31 41.17
CA LYS A 126 -17.49 -2.76 41.61
C LYS A 126 -16.95 -3.56 42.78
N VAL A 127 -15.66 -3.81 42.69
CA VAL A 127 -14.90 -4.42 43.80
C VAL A 127 -13.83 -3.46 44.29
N ASN A 128 -13.55 -3.55 45.58
CA ASN A 128 -12.37 -2.96 46.19
C ASN A 128 -11.40 -4.09 46.45
N ILE A 129 -10.18 -3.97 45.97
CA ILE A 129 -9.15 -5.00 46.10
C ILE A 129 -7.89 -4.43 46.71
N GLU A 130 -7.29 -5.21 47.56
CA GLU A 130 -5.89 -5.07 47.92
C GLU A 130 -5.07 -6.01 47.04
N TYR A 131 -3.96 -5.54 46.49
CA TYR A 131 -3.13 -6.37 45.64
C TYR A 131 -1.65 -6.11 45.85
N LEU A 132 -0.84 -7.12 45.65
CA LEU A 132 0.58 -7.05 45.60
C LEU A 132 1.04 -7.41 44.19
N ARG A 133 1.76 -6.50 43.54
CA ARG A 133 2.43 -6.79 42.29
C ARG A 133 3.89 -7.19 42.53
N ILE A 134 4.26 -8.38 42.15
CA ILE A 134 5.64 -8.87 42.14
C ILE A 134 6.15 -8.72 40.69
N PRO A 135 6.95 -7.68 40.41
CA PRO A 135 7.51 -7.47 39.07
C PRO A 135 8.36 -8.64 38.62
N TYR A 136 8.30 -9.00 37.33
CA TYR A 136 9.13 -10.09 36.78
C TYR A 136 10.62 -9.83 36.91
N GLU A 137 11.07 -8.56 37.01
CA GLU A 137 12.45 -8.12 37.19
C GLU A 137 13.03 -8.56 38.54
N LEU A 138 12.21 -8.83 39.54
CA LEU A 138 12.68 -9.36 40.84
C LEU A 138 13.26 -10.77 40.74
N VAL A 139 12.91 -11.53 39.70
CA VAL A 139 13.54 -12.81 39.41
C VAL A 139 14.66 -12.57 38.42
N PRO A 140 15.94 -12.69 38.82
CA PRO A 140 17.08 -12.51 37.91
C PRO A 140 17.03 -13.48 36.73
N ASP A 141 17.28 -12.99 35.53
CA ASP A 141 17.31 -13.81 34.31
C ASP A 141 18.36 -14.93 34.39
N SER A 142 19.42 -14.75 35.19
CA SER A 142 20.46 -15.76 35.42
C SER A 142 19.93 -17.07 36.04
N LEU A 143 18.77 -16.99 36.69
CA LEU A 143 18.09 -18.16 37.26
C LEU A 143 17.24 -18.90 36.25
N ILE A 144 16.95 -18.27 35.12
CA ILE A 144 16.04 -18.77 34.09
C ILE A 144 16.87 -19.18 32.87
N LYS A 145 16.84 -20.46 32.53
CA LYS A 145 17.47 -20.96 31.29
C LYS A 145 16.42 -21.44 30.32
N ILE A 146 16.47 -20.89 29.11
CA ILE A 146 15.61 -21.32 28.00
C ILE A 146 16.45 -22.24 27.10
N LYS A 147 15.89 -23.39 26.76
CA LYS A 147 16.50 -24.37 25.85
C LYS A 147 15.87 -24.26 24.49
N ASP A 148 16.62 -24.52 23.42
CA ASP A 148 16.12 -24.55 22.05
C ASP A 148 14.95 -25.53 21.87
N SER A 149 14.96 -26.63 22.60
CA SER A 149 13.85 -27.59 22.62
C SER A 149 12.53 -26.99 23.13
N GLU A 150 12.59 -26.01 24.02
CA GLU A 150 11.40 -25.34 24.58
C GLU A 150 10.86 -24.33 23.56
N ILE A 151 11.74 -23.58 22.87
CA ILE A 151 11.38 -22.68 21.76
C ILE A 151 10.72 -23.50 20.65
N ASN A 152 11.33 -24.59 20.22
CA ASN A 152 10.76 -25.48 19.21
C ASN A 152 9.39 -26.04 19.62
N SER A 153 9.22 -26.43 20.86
CA SER A 153 7.95 -26.93 21.36
C SER A 153 6.88 -25.86 21.37
N TYR A 154 7.23 -24.63 21.73
CA TYR A 154 6.32 -23.50 21.72
C TYR A 154 5.84 -23.18 20.30
N VAL A 155 6.77 -23.10 19.33
CA VAL A 155 6.46 -22.86 17.91
C VAL A 155 5.55 -23.96 17.35
N ARG A 156 5.87 -25.23 17.63
CA ARG A 156 5.03 -26.37 17.18
C ARG A 156 3.64 -26.36 17.76
N ASN A 157 3.48 -25.99 19.04
CA ASN A 157 2.19 -25.92 19.69
C ASN A 157 1.33 -24.76 19.19
N LYS A 158 1.96 -23.75 18.59
CA LYS A 158 1.31 -22.59 17.97
C LYS A 158 1.57 -22.53 16.46
N LYS A 159 1.56 -23.69 15.81
CA LYS A 159 1.85 -23.84 14.39
C LYS A 159 1.07 -22.84 13.53
N ASP A 160 -0.22 -22.69 13.80
CA ASP A 160 -1.11 -21.81 13.02
C ASP A 160 -0.69 -20.31 13.07
N VAL A 161 0.10 -19.93 14.10
CA VAL A 161 0.60 -18.54 14.25
C VAL A 161 1.98 -18.37 13.60
N TYR A 162 2.83 -19.40 13.67
CA TYR A 162 4.22 -19.30 13.25
C TYR A 162 4.53 -20.00 11.92
N GLU A 163 3.58 -20.68 11.31
CA GLU A 163 3.82 -21.35 10.03
C GLU A 163 4.08 -20.34 8.91
N ILE A 164 5.23 -20.49 8.26
CA ILE A 164 5.62 -19.72 7.08
C ILE A 164 5.07 -20.46 5.85
N GLY A 165 4.32 -19.77 5.02
CA GLY A 165 3.75 -20.31 3.79
C GLY A 165 4.82 -20.80 2.81
N ALA A 166 4.40 -21.56 1.82
CA ALA A 166 5.27 -21.92 0.70
C ALA A 166 5.73 -20.68 -0.04
N SER A 167 6.98 -20.68 -0.50
CA SER A 167 7.57 -19.53 -1.20
C SER A 167 8.44 -19.96 -2.35
N LYS A 168 8.69 -19.02 -3.27
CA LYS A 168 9.64 -19.16 -4.37
C LYS A 168 10.64 -18.02 -4.31
N LYS A 169 11.94 -18.34 -4.46
CA LYS A 169 13.02 -17.39 -4.31
C LYS A 169 13.76 -17.21 -5.62
N VAL A 170 14.08 -15.97 -5.95
CA VAL A 170 14.76 -15.59 -7.16
C VAL A 170 15.95 -14.69 -6.84
N GLU A 171 17.06 -14.89 -7.53
CA GLU A 171 18.13 -13.92 -7.68
C GLU A 171 17.92 -13.16 -8.99
N PHE A 172 18.20 -11.87 -9.01
CA PHE A 172 18.06 -11.06 -10.20
C PHE A 172 19.05 -9.91 -10.27
N VAL A 173 19.33 -9.48 -11.50
CA VAL A 173 20.02 -8.22 -11.78
C VAL A 173 19.15 -7.37 -12.69
N TYR A 174 19.30 -6.05 -12.56
CA TYR A 174 18.68 -5.08 -13.45
C TYR A 174 19.73 -4.43 -14.33
N VAL A 175 19.51 -4.49 -15.65
CA VAL A 175 20.33 -3.85 -16.67
C VAL A 175 19.51 -2.70 -17.25
N PRO A 176 19.81 -1.44 -16.90
CA PRO A 176 19.05 -0.31 -17.39
C PRO A 176 19.28 -0.06 -18.88
N ASP A 177 18.23 0.36 -19.60
CA ASP A 177 18.35 0.83 -20.98
C ASP A 177 18.58 2.34 -20.98
N ILE A 178 19.84 2.74 -20.84
CA ILE A 178 20.27 4.12 -20.70
C ILE A 178 21.08 4.60 -21.91
N ALA A 179 21.01 5.91 -22.14
CA ALA A 179 21.81 6.58 -23.16
C ALA A 179 23.30 6.45 -22.87
N SER A 180 24.07 6.18 -23.92
CA SER A 180 25.53 6.14 -23.84
C SER A 180 26.13 7.56 -23.78
N ASN A 181 27.42 7.64 -23.42
CA ASN A 181 28.15 8.90 -23.50
C ASN A 181 28.18 9.48 -24.93
N ILE A 182 28.09 8.63 -25.96
CA ILE A 182 28.01 9.06 -27.37
C ILE A 182 26.67 9.76 -27.61
N ASP A 183 25.55 9.19 -27.12
CA ASP A 183 24.23 9.79 -27.24
C ASP A 183 24.21 11.16 -26.57
N ILE A 184 24.72 11.23 -25.34
CA ILE A 184 24.80 12.46 -24.55
C ILE A 184 25.63 13.54 -25.30
N ASN A 185 26.77 13.16 -25.86
CA ASN A 185 27.60 14.10 -26.63
C ASN A 185 26.89 14.55 -27.91
N ASN A 186 26.16 13.67 -28.57
CA ASN A 186 25.38 14.03 -29.76
C ASN A 186 24.28 15.03 -29.42
N ILE A 187 23.55 14.82 -28.31
CA ILE A 187 22.53 15.76 -27.82
C ILE A 187 23.18 17.13 -27.51
N ARG A 188 24.31 17.14 -26.81
CA ARG A 188 25.04 18.39 -26.50
C ARG A 188 25.47 19.12 -27.74
N THR A 189 26.08 18.42 -28.70
CA THR A 189 26.53 19.01 -29.97
C THR A 189 25.34 19.57 -30.77
N ASN A 190 24.23 18.86 -30.81
CA ASN A 190 23.01 19.33 -31.45
C ASN A 190 22.50 20.63 -30.77
N LEU A 191 22.43 20.66 -29.45
CA LEU A 191 22.02 21.86 -28.70
C LEU A 191 22.97 23.05 -28.88
N GLU A 192 24.29 22.80 -29.02
CA GLU A 192 25.27 23.85 -29.35
C GLU A 192 25.01 24.44 -30.74
N GLN A 193 24.70 23.58 -31.74
CA GLN A 193 24.32 24.03 -33.08
C GLN A 193 23.00 24.80 -33.04
N LEU A 194 21.98 24.29 -32.34
CA LEU A 194 20.72 24.98 -32.20
C LEU A 194 20.87 26.34 -31.47
N LYS A 195 21.82 26.47 -30.53
CA LYS A 195 22.11 27.70 -29.82
C LYS A 195 22.72 28.78 -30.74
N ASP A 196 23.74 28.39 -31.55
CA ASP A 196 24.57 29.32 -32.29
C ASP A 196 24.12 29.52 -33.74
N GLY A 197 23.27 28.60 -34.25
CA GLY A 197 22.84 28.53 -35.65
C GLY A 197 23.62 27.54 -36.47
N PHE A 198 23.01 27.01 -37.51
CA PHE A 198 23.60 25.95 -38.33
C PHE A 198 23.11 26.01 -39.78
N ASN A 199 23.86 25.32 -40.66
CA ASN A 199 23.47 25.16 -42.05
C ASN A 199 22.64 23.86 -42.22
N GLN A 200 21.44 23.96 -42.72
CA GLN A 200 20.56 22.83 -43.01
C GLN A 200 20.38 22.65 -44.53
N LEU A 201 20.44 21.39 -44.96
CA LEU A 201 20.13 21.07 -46.36
C LEU A 201 18.60 21.01 -46.53
N ASN A 202 18.09 21.92 -47.37
CA ASN A 202 16.71 21.86 -47.79
C ASN A 202 16.53 20.74 -48.83
N GLN A 203 15.87 19.66 -48.47
CA GLN A 203 15.70 18.47 -49.31
C GLN A 203 14.85 18.70 -50.54
N ILE A 204 14.00 19.77 -50.57
CA ILE A 204 13.12 20.10 -51.68
C ILE A 204 13.90 20.88 -52.74
N THR A 205 14.69 21.86 -52.31
CA THR A 205 15.42 22.76 -53.17
C THR A 205 16.85 22.30 -53.46
N ASN A 206 17.33 21.30 -52.70
CA ASN A 206 18.70 20.80 -52.66
C ASN A 206 19.73 21.93 -52.44
N SER A 207 19.31 23.00 -51.73
CA SER A 207 20.16 24.12 -51.33
C SER A 207 20.45 24.08 -49.83
N THR A 208 21.61 24.62 -49.45
CA THR A 208 21.97 24.79 -48.05
C THR A 208 21.42 26.14 -47.56
N GLU A 209 20.60 26.12 -46.55
CA GLU A 209 20.01 27.31 -45.91
C GLU A 209 20.56 27.44 -44.48
N TYR A 210 20.88 28.69 -44.08
CA TYR A 210 21.30 28.96 -42.70
C TYR A 210 20.08 29.15 -41.82
N VAL A 211 20.02 28.38 -40.72
CA VAL A 211 19.01 28.49 -39.67
C VAL A 211 19.60 29.33 -38.54
N GLU A 212 18.94 30.43 -38.21
CA GLU A 212 19.33 31.29 -37.07
C GLU A 212 19.26 30.48 -35.78
N GLY A 213 20.28 30.65 -34.91
CA GLY A 213 20.34 30.01 -33.63
C GLY A 213 19.41 30.62 -32.61
N PHE A 214 19.09 29.85 -31.58
CA PHE A 214 18.22 30.26 -30.45
C PHE A 214 18.70 31.54 -29.76
N SER A 215 19.98 31.86 -29.84
CA SER A 215 20.56 33.09 -29.28
C SER A 215 20.12 34.34 -30.06
N SER A 216 19.81 34.24 -31.35
CA SER A 216 19.55 35.38 -32.24
C SER A 216 18.14 35.40 -32.83
N VAL A 217 17.48 34.25 -32.90
CA VAL A 217 16.16 34.12 -33.50
C VAL A 217 15.13 35.10 -32.86
N LYS A 218 14.31 35.71 -33.71
CA LYS A 218 13.28 36.67 -33.24
C LYS A 218 12.06 35.95 -32.70
N ASP A 219 11.57 34.94 -33.42
CA ASP A 219 10.44 34.11 -32.99
C ASP A 219 10.97 32.86 -32.26
N TYR A 220 11.27 33.05 -30.98
CA TYR A 220 11.74 31.98 -30.12
C TYR A 220 10.64 30.96 -29.79
N SER A 221 9.35 31.34 -29.91
CA SER A 221 8.23 30.41 -29.66
C SER A 221 8.14 29.39 -30.78
N GLU A 222 8.16 29.84 -32.05
CA GLU A 222 8.18 28.97 -33.23
C GLU A 222 9.44 28.07 -33.22
N PHE A 223 10.58 28.63 -32.81
CA PHE A 223 11.82 27.86 -32.69
C PHE A 223 11.71 26.71 -31.68
N ILE A 224 11.09 26.95 -30.51
CA ILE A 224 10.86 25.92 -29.48
C ILE A 224 9.89 24.86 -30.02
N ASP A 225 8.80 25.26 -30.67
CA ASP A 225 7.83 24.32 -31.24
C ASP A 225 8.45 23.38 -32.28
N ILE A 226 9.52 23.82 -32.98
CA ILE A 226 10.21 23.00 -34.00
C ILE A 226 11.30 22.11 -33.38
N TYR A 227 12.08 22.61 -32.42
CA TYR A 227 13.33 21.99 -31.98
C TYR A 227 13.33 21.49 -30.54
N SER A 228 12.31 21.78 -29.75
CA SER A 228 12.20 21.31 -28.35
C SER A 228 11.18 20.18 -28.25
N GLU A 229 11.51 19.19 -27.43
CA GLU A 229 10.57 18.11 -27.07
C GLU A 229 9.62 18.51 -25.94
N VAL A 230 9.89 19.67 -25.33
CA VAL A 230 9.04 20.23 -24.25
C VAL A 230 8.45 21.56 -24.73
N ALA A 231 7.14 21.68 -24.65
CA ALA A 231 6.44 22.91 -25.02
C ALA A 231 6.79 24.05 -24.06
N TRP A 232 6.86 25.27 -24.56
CA TRP A 232 7.10 26.45 -23.74
C TRP A 232 5.83 26.82 -22.94
N ASP A 233 6.00 26.94 -21.60
CA ASP A 233 4.89 27.27 -20.69
C ASP A 233 4.56 28.77 -20.58
N SER A 234 5.45 29.64 -21.08
CA SER A 234 5.34 31.11 -21.01
C SER A 234 5.04 31.66 -19.60
N ILE A 235 5.46 30.96 -18.54
CA ILE A 235 5.18 31.31 -17.15
C ILE A 235 6.36 32.03 -16.53
N TYR A 236 6.07 33.15 -15.82
CA TYR A 236 7.08 33.84 -15.02
C TYR A 236 7.35 33.11 -13.71
N LYS A 237 8.60 32.77 -13.49
CA LYS A 237 9.07 31.99 -12.33
C LYS A 237 9.91 32.86 -11.38
N THR A 238 9.76 32.61 -10.10
CA THR A 238 10.70 33.09 -9.08
C THR A 238 11.97 32.26 -9.08
N LYS A 239 13.03 32.73 -8.42
CA LYS A 239 14.27 31.96 -8.30
C LYS A 239 14.07 30.59 -7.64
N GLN A 240 13.13 30.47 -6.70
CA GLN A 240 12.85 29.24 -5.95
C GLN A 240 12.08 28.20 -6.79
N GLU A 241 11.42 28.63 -7.85
CA GLU A 241 10.68 27.76 -8.79
C GLU A 241 11.57 27.24 -9.94
N LEU A 242 12.82 27.68 -10.03
CA LEU A 242 13.81 27.20 -10.99
C LEU A 242 14.53 25.94 -10.43
N SER A 243 15.11 25.12 -11.31
CA SER A 243 15.98 24.01 -10.90
C SER A 243 17.05 24.48 -9.92
N SER A 244 17.19 23.79 -8.79
CA SER A 244 18.10 24.19 -7.70
C SER A 244 19.55 24.30 -8.13
N ASP A 245 20.00 23.46 -9.06
CA ASP A 245 21.40 23.40 -9.50
C ASP A 245 21.81 24.57 -10.39
N PHE A 246 20.84 25.15 -11.13
CA PHE A 246 21.10 26.23 -12.09
C PHE A 246 20.34 27.51 -11.78
N SER A 247 19.57 27.56 -10.71
CA SER A 247 18.72 28.70 -10.37
C SER A 247 19.47 30.03 -10.30
N ASP A 248 20.69 30.06 -9.73
CA ASP A 248 21.52 31.25 -9.63
C ASP A 248 21.97 31.75 -11.00
N ILE A 249 22.38 30.86 -11.87
CA ILE A 249 22.86 31.15 -13.23
C ILE A 249 21.69 31.65 -14.07
N LEU A 250 20.59 30.88 -14.12
CA LEU A 250 19.42 31.18 -14.95
C LEU A 250 18.78 32.50 -14.56
N TYR A 251 18.62 32.72 -13.25
CA TYR A 251 18.06 33.96 -12.74
C TYR A 251 18.97 35.19 -12.98
N GLY A 252 20.27 34.97 -13.02
CA GLY A 252 21.30 36.01 -13.28
C GLY A 252 21.43 36.43 -14.74
N LEU A 253 20.94 35.66 -15.72
CA LEU A 253 21.07 35.93 -17.14
C LEU A 253 20.51 37.32 -17.51
N ASN A 254 21.13 37.99 -18.49
CA ASN A 254 20.58 39.19 -19.09
C ASN A 254 19.50 38.84 -20.12
N ILE A 255 18.55 39.76 -20.35
CA ILE A 255 17.51 39.57 -21.38
C ILE A 255 18.18 39.30 -22.75
N GLY A 256 17.76 38.24 -23.40
CA GLY A 256 18.30 37.74 -24.68
C GLY A 256 19.50 36.78 -24.52
N GLN A 257 20.10 36.69 -23.35
CA GLN A 257 21.24 35.79 -23.12
C GLN A 257 20.78 34.34 -23.05
N VAL A 258 21.56 33.42 -23.65
CA VAL A 258 21.32 31.98 -23.63
C VAL A 258 22.39 31.29 -22.76
N PHE A 259 21.96 30.42 -21.88
CA PHE A 259 22.82 29.52 -21.08
C PHE A 259 22.65 28.08 -21.54
N GLY A 260 23.70 27.30 -21.47
CA GLY A 260 23.73 25.87 -21.82
C GLY A 260 24.63 25.58 -23.06
N PRO A 261 24.66 24.29 -23.47
CA PRO A 261 23.86 23.14 -22.98
C PRO A 261 24.19 22.71 -21.56
N TYR A 262 23.15 22.37 -20.79
CA TYR A 262 23.27 21.82 -19.44
C TYR A 262 22.23 20.71 -19.22
N GLN A 263 22.52 19.79 -18.32
CA GLN A 263 21.58 18.72 -17.95
C GLN A 263 20.69 19.16 -16.79
N ASP A 264 19.39 18.95 -16.96
CA ASP A 264 18.37 19.19 -15.92
C ASP A 264 17.40 18.01 -15.90
N GLY A 265 17.56 17.13 -14.92
CA GLY A 265 16.85 15.86 -14.85
C GLY A 265 17.17 14.95 -16.05
N ASN A 266 16.13 14.51 -16.74
CA ASN A 266 16.24 13.64 -17.92
C ASN A 266 16.44 14.42 -19.24
N PHE A 267 16.64 15.73 -19.19
CA PHE A 267 16.80 16.57 -20.36
C PHE A 267 18.16 17.26 -20.39
N TYR A 268 18.68 17.43 -21.60
CA TYR A 268 19.65 18.48 -21.87
C TYR A 268 18.93 19.70 -22.41
N LYS A 269 19.33 20.90 -21.95
CA LYS A 269 18.66 22.16 -22.24
C LYS A 269 19.62 23.27 -22.64
N ILE A 270 19.11 24.19 -23.48
CA ILE A 270 19.61 25.54 -23.59
C ILE A 270 18.47 26.49 -23.21
N THR A 271 18.75 27.47 -22.34
CA THR A 271 17.74 28.36 -21.77
C THR A 271 18.04 29.79 -22.11
N ARG A 272 17.06 30.51 -22.67
CA ARG A 272 17.14 31.94 -23.01
C ARG A 272 16.33 32.76 -22.00
N MET A 273 16.91 33.86 -21.51
CA MET A 273 16.18 34.86 -20.73
C MET A 273 15.35 35.72 -21.66
N ILE A 274 14.03 35.68 -21.53
CA ILE A 274 13.08 36.42 -22.35
C ILE A 274 12.73 37.76 -21.71
N ASP A 275 12.39 37.74 -20.43
CA ASP A 275 11.96 38.95 -19.72
C ASP A 275 12.19 38.83 -18.20
N LYS A 276 12.26 40.01 -17.55
CA LYS A 276 12.32 40.14 -16.10
C LYS A 276 11.28 41.15 -15.62
N LYS A 277 10.44 40.77 -14.70
CA LYS A 277 9.46 41.67 -14.12
C LYS A 277 9.44 41.62 -12.60
N ARG A 278 8.97 42.68 -11.98
CA ARG A 278 8.65 42.75 -10.57
C ARG A 278 7.13 42.58 -10.39
N ASP A 279 6.75 41.64 -9.55
CA ASP A 279 5.36 41.35 -9.22
C ASP A 279 5.23 41.48 -7.67
N GLY A 280 4.70 42.61 -7.24
CA GLY A 280 4.73 42.99 -5.81
C GLY A 280 6.16 43.12 -5.28
N ASN A 281 6.48 42.33 -4.27
CA ASN A 281 7.83 42.24 -3.68
C ASN A 281 8.73 41.17 -4.29
N LEU A 282 8.22 40.39 -5.26
CA LEU A 282 8.94 39.29 -5.91
C LEU A 282 9.46 39.73 -7.27
N ASN A 283 10.73 39.44 -7.51
CA ASN A 283 11.28 39.52 -8.87
C ASN A 283 11.08 38.18 -9.56
N LYS A 284 10.55 38.19 -10.75
CA LYS A 284 10.28 37.00 -11.58
C LYS A 284 11.00 37.12 -12.91
N VAL A 285 11.36 35.97 -13.45
CA VAL A 285 11.98 35.83 -14.79
C VAL A 285 11.08 34.99 -15.69
N LEU A 286 11.07 35.33 -16.97
CA LEU A 286 10.47 34.54 -18.03
C LEU A 286 11.62 33.87 -18.82
N LEU A 287 11.66 32.57 -18.79
CA LEU A 287 12.65 31.75 -19.48
C LEU A 287 12.00 31.01 -20.63
N ALA A 288 12.78 30.74 -21.66
CA ALA A 288 12.39 29.89 -22.76
C ALA A 288 13.46 28.82 -22.94
N ASP A 289 13.06 27.56 -22.96
CA ASP A 289 13.93 26.42 -23.00
C ASP A 289 13.79 25.66 -24.32
N VAL A 290 14.91 25.27 -24.94
CA VAL A 290 14.95 24.17 -25.89
C VAL A 290 15.49 22.95 -25.13
N ALA A 291 14.66 21.94 -24.98
CA ALA A 291 14.95 20.74 -24.20
C ALA A 291 14.89 19.50 -25.09
N ILE A 292 15.89 18.64 -24.98
CA ILE A 292 15.97 17.34 -25.64
C ILE A 292 16.10 16.26 -24.56
N GLU A 293 15.26 15.25 -24.61
CA GLU A 293 15.25 14.14 -23.66
C GLU A 293 16.49 13.23 -23.84
N ILE A 294 17.05 12.79 -22.72
CA ILE A 294 18.18 11.87 -22.72
C ILE A 294 17.64 10.45 -22.83
N ILE A 295 17.45 9.98 -24.05
CA ILE A 295 17.04 8.62 -24.36
C ILE A 295 18.17 7.86 -25.07
N PRO A 296 18.27 6.53 -24.91
CA PRO A 296 19.27 5.75 -25.64
C PRO A 296 18.95 5.74 -27.15
N SER A 297 19.97 5.86 -27.96
CA SER A 297 19.86 5.58 -29.40
C SER A 297 19.60 4.09 -29.65
N ASN A 298 19.20 3.74 -30.87
CA ASN A 298 19.02 2.34 -31.26
C ASN A 298 20.31 1.52 -31.07
N GLU A 299 21.49 2.12 -31.30
CA GLU A 299 22.77 1.51 -31.08
C GLU A 299 23.01 1.22 -29.60
N SER A 300 22.72 2.20 -28.73
CA SER A 300 22.88 2.06 -27.28
C SER A 300 21.90 1.05 -26.71
N SER A 301 20.62 1.10 -27.11
CA SER A 301 19.62 0.10 -26.70
C SER A 301 20.00 -1.31 -27.15
N ASN A 302 20.52 -1.48 -28.37
CA ASN A 302 21.02 -2.77 -28.84
C ASN A 302 22.22 -3.26 -28.02
N GLU A 303 23.09 -2.36 -27.57
CA GLU A 303 24.21 -2.72 -26.70
C GLU A 303 23.74 -3.13 -25.31
N ASN A 304 22.83 -2.39 -24.71
CA ASN A 304 22.22 -2.71 -23.42
C ASN A 304 21.48 -4.05 -23.47
N PHE A 305 20.73 -4.31 -24.57
CA PHE A 305 20.11 -5.61 -24.82
C PHE A 305 21.13 -6.74 -24.91
N ARG A 306 22.28 -6.54 -25.62
CA ARG A 306 23.33 -7.54 -25.69
C ARG A 306 23.96 -7.83 -24.34
N LYS A 307 24.17 -6.80 -23.49
CA LYS A 307 24.65 -6.96 -22.12
C LYS A 307 23.71 -7.86 -21.33
N ALA A 308 22.41 -7.56 -21.34
CA ALA A 308 21.41 -8.36 -20.65
C ALA A 308 21.34 -9.81 -21.20
N SER A 309 21.49 -9.98 -22.52
CA SER A 309 21.52 -11.31 -23.16
C SER A 309 22.76 -12.11 -22.79
N GLN A 310 23.92 -11.44 -22.63
CA GLN A 310 25.14 -12.09 -22.17
C GLN A 310 25.01 -12.57 -20.72
N VAL A 311 24.40 -11.76 -19.84
CA VAL A 311 24.12 -12.17 -18.46
C VAL A 311 23.21 -13.40 -18.42
N GLU A 312 22.14 -13.42 -19.24
CA GLU A 312 21.25 -14.58 -19.35
C GLU A 312 22.00 -15.84 -19.84
N PHE A 313 22.84 -15.69 -20.85
CA PHE A 313 23.63 -16.78 -21.37
C PHE A 313 24.62 -17.32 -20.33
N ASP A 314 25.35 -16.45 -19.64
CA ASP A 314 26.31 -16.83 -18.61
C ASP A 314 25.63 -17.57 -17.46
N ALA A 315 24.49 -17.05 -16.98
CA ALA A 315 23.74 -17.66 -15.91
C ALA A 315 23.13 -19.04 -16.28
N ASN A 316 22.70 -19.22 -17.53
CA ASN A 316 22.27 -20.51 -18.07
C ASN A 316 23.41 -21.54 -18.15
N ASN A 317 24.67 -21.06 -18.27
CA ASN A 317 25.87 -21.90 -18.20
C ASN A 317 26.39 -22.11 -16.77
N GLY A 318 25.64 -21.72 -15.75
CA GLY A 318 25.97 -21.94 -14.34
C GLY A 318 26.88 -20.88 -13.73
N LEU A 319 27.13 -19.78 -14.44
CA LEU A 319 27.91 -18.65 -13.92
C LEU A 319 27.02 -17.69 -13.08
N SER A 320 27.67 -16.80 -12.34
CA SER A 320 26.97 -15.76 -11.58
C SER A 320 26.29 -14.75 -12.49
N LEU A 321 25.17 -14.16 -12.06
CA LEU A 321 24.45 -13.12 -12.81
C LEU A 321 25.26 -11.85 -13.06
N ASN A 322 26.33 -11.62 -12.34
CA ASN A 322 27.24 -10.48 -12.54
C ASN A 322 28.62 -10.89 -13.11
N GLN A 323 28.73 -12.10 -13.67
CA GLN A 323 30.01 -12.61 -14.18
C GLN A 323 30.57 -11.78 -15.33
N SER A 324 29.71 -11.36 -16.27
CA SER A 324 30.10 -10.54 -17.43
C SER A 324 30.22 -9.06 -17.12
N ASP A 325 29.60 -8.60 -16.06
CA ASP A 325 29.65 -7.20 -15.59
C ASP A 325 29.59 -7.14 -14.06
N ALA A 326 30.75 -6.97 -13.43
CA ALA A 326 30.88 -6.90 -11.97
C ALA A 326 30.20 -5.67 -11.34
N SER A 327 29.79 -4.69 -12.14
CA SER A 327 29.02 -3.53 -11.65
C SER A 327 27.55 -3.84 -11.38
N LEU A 328 27.02 -4.95 -11.90
CA LEU A 328 25.65 -5.39 -11.69
C LEU A 328 25.47 -5.92 -10.26
N GLN A 329 24.55 -5.32 -9.55
CA GLN A 329 24.19 -5.76 -8.20
C GLN A 329 23.22 -6.94 -8.29
N ILE A 330 23.59 -8.06 -7.69
CA ILE A 330 22.69 -9.21 -7.53
C ILE A 330 21.78 -8.92 -6.34
N ASN A 331 20.49 -8.96 -6.59
CA ASN A 331 19.44 -8.82 -5.59
C ASN A 331 18.70 -10.15 -5.46
N THR A 332 18.10 -10.37 -4.28
CA THR A 332 17.32 -11.56 -4.00
C THR A 332 15.92 -11.16 -3.56
N TYR A 333 14.93 -11.90 -4.04
CA TYR A 333 13.54 -11.72 -3.61
C TYR A 333 12.89 -13.08 -3.36
N GLU A 334 12.13 -13.14 -2.27
CA GLU A 334 11.31 -14.31 -1.89
C GLU A 334 9.84 -13.90 -1.99
N SER A 335 9.11 -14.57 -2.88
CA SER A 335 7.68 -14.36 -3.11
C SER A 335 6.89 -15.47 -2.44
N PHE A 336 5.80 -15.12 -1.75
CA PHE A 336 4.90 -16.04 -1.08
C PHE A 336 3.60 -16.25 -1.83
N GLU A 337 3.29 -15.37 -2.81
CA GLU A 337 2.05 -15.42 -3.57
C GLU A 337 2.30 -15.08 -5.05
N ASP A 338 1.54 -15.73 -5.94
CA ASP A 338 1.58 -15.44 -7.39
C ASP A 338 1.00 -14.06 -7.76
N PHE A 339 0.35 -13.40 -6.80
CA PHE A 339 -0.21 -12.05 -6.94
C PHE A 339 0.70 -10.93 -6.44
N ASP A 340 1.93 -11.23 -6.00
CA ASP A 340 2.90 -10.19 -5.65
C ASP A 340 3.09 -9.20 -6.81
N GLU A 341 3.27 -7.92 -6.48
CA GLU A 341 3.32 -6.82 -7.46
C GLU A 341 4.53 -6.90 -8.39
N GLY A 342 5.63 -7.47 -7.91
CA GLY A 342 6.88 -7.58 -8.65
C GLY A 342 8.09 -7.53 -7.72
N LEU A 343 9.23 -7.27 -8.31
CA LEU A 343 10.50 -7.19 -7.58
C LEU A 343 10.64 -5.83 -6.87
N PRO A 344 11.18 -5.80 -5.64
CA PRO A 344 11.40 -4.56 -4.92
C PRO A 344 12.24 -3.54 -5.70
N GLY A 345 11.76 -2.30 -5.78
CA GLY A 345 12.45 -1.20 -6.45
C GLY A 345 12.40 -1.21 -7.98
N ILE A 346 11.75 -2.19 -8.60
CA ILE A 346 11.63 -2.28 -10.06
C ILE A 346 10.15 -2.23 -10.47
N ILE A 347 9.78 -1.14 -11.13
CA ILE A 347 8.41 -0.90 -11.60
C ILE A 347 8.07 -1.89 -12.75
N ASN A 348 6.82 -2.35 -12.80
CA ASN A 348 6.31 -3.24 -13.85
C ASN A 348 7.03 -4.61 -13.96
N SER A 349 7.66 -5.09 -12.89
CA SER A 349 8.38 -6.37 -12.88
C SER A 349 7.50 -7.60 -12.56
N ARG A 350 6.18 -7.45 -12.49
CA ARG A 350 5.23 -8.53 -12.17
C ARG A 350 5.36 -9.77 -13.09
N GLN A 351 5.81 -9.59 -14.33
CA GLN A 351 6.08 -10.70 -15.24
C GLN A 351 7.11 -11.72 -14.70
N VAL A 352 8.02 -11.27 -13.81
CA VAL A 352 8.99 -12.15 -13.12
C VAL A 352 8.25 -13.05 -12.13
N ILE A 353 7.35 -12.48 -11.33
CA ILE A 353 6.53 -13.25 -10.37
C ILE A 353 5.67 -14.28 -11.10
N LYS A 354 4.96 -13.88 -12.16
CA LYS A 354 4.18 -14.82 -12.97
C LYS A 354 5.01 -15.99 -13.49
N TRP A 355 6.21 -15.70 -13.99
CA TRP A 355 7.11 -16.76 -14.45
C TRP A 355 7.58 -17.66 -13.31
N MET A 356 7.87 -17.12 -12.12
CA MET A 356 8.24 -17.92 -10.95
C MET A 356 7.14 -18.93 -10.60
N TYR A 357 5.86 -18.54 -10.78
CA TYR A 357 4.70 -19.37 -10.45
C TYR A 357 4.10 -20.16 -11.63
N ASP A 358 4.73 -20.08 -12.82
CA ASP A 358 4.38 -20.91 -13.96
C ASP A 358 4.62 -22.40 -13.61
N ASP A 359 3.73 -23.27 -14.06
CA ASP A 359 3.79 -24.73 -13.79
C ASP A 359 5.06 -25.38 -14.37
N ASP A 360 5.59 -24.81 -15.44
CA ASP A 360 6.80 -25.30 -16.12
C ASP A 360 8.11 -24.79 -15.50
N SER A 361 8.05 -23.79 -14.62
CA SER A 361 9.25 -23.21 -14.00
C SER A 361 9.90 -24.13 -12.98
N ARG A 362 11.22 -24.20 -12.98
CA ARG A 362 12.03 -25.07 -12.12
C ARG A 362 13.14 -24.27 -11.43
N VAL A 363 13.63 -24.79 -10.31
CA VAL A 363 14.84 -24.27 -9.65
C VAL A 363 16.03 -24.42 -10.63
N GLY A 364 16.75 -23.34 -10.82
CA GLY A 364 17.87 -23.23 -11.77
C GLY A 364 17.50 -22.55 -13.09
N ASP A 365 16.21 -22.39 -13.39
CA ASP A 365 15.79 -21.67 -14.59
C ASP A 365 16.23 -20.22 -14.55
N VAL A 366 16.68 -19.73 -15.71
CA VAL A 366 17.11 -18.35 -15.94
C VAL A 366 16.26 -17.76 -17.06
N ARG A 367 15.80 -16.53 -16.88
CA ARG A 367 15.03 -15.83 -17.91
C ARG A 367 15.28 -14.34 -17.88
N ARG A 368 15.37 -13.75 -19.08
CA ARG A 368 15.42 -12.31 -19.26
C ARG A 368 14.02 -11.76 -19.53
N PHE A 369 13.72 -10.62 -18.92
CA PHE A 369 12.48 -9.87 -19.06
C PHE A 369 12.79 -8.46 -19.56
N THR A 370 11.97 -7.99 -20.50
CA THR A 370 12.07 -6.63 -21.03
C THR A 370 11.09 -5.74 -20.29
N LEU A 371 11.58 -4.62 -19.78
CA LEU A 371 10.81 -3.53 -19.18
C LEU A 371 10.85 -2.31 -20.12
N ASN A 372 10.12 -1.25 -19.74
CA ASN A 372 10.12 -0.01 -20.52
C ASN A 372 11.46 0.75 -20.45
N ASP A 373 12.20 0.55 -19.36
CA ASP A 373 13.41 1.28 -18.97
C ASP A 373 14.65 0.37 -18.80
N GLY A 374 14.55 -0.90 -19.20
CA GLY A 374 15.66 -1.83 -19.10
C GLY A 374 15.27 -3.30 -19.14
N TYR A 375 16.15 -4.12 -18.60
CA TYR A 375 16.03 -5.58 -18.62
C TYR A 375 16.28 -6.16 -17.23
N ILE A 376 15.49 -7.18 -16.86
CA ILE A 376 15.78 -8.01 -15.70
C ILE A 376 16.29 -9.35 -16.21
N VAL A 377 17.38 -9.83 -15.63
CA VAL A 377 17.77 -11.24 -15.76
C VAL A 377 17.58 -11.88 -14.39
N ALA A 378 16.70 -12.87 -14.32
CA ALA A 378 16.30 -13.52 -13.08
C ALA A 378 16.60 -15.02 -13.13
N LYS A 379 17.04 -15.58 -12.00
CA LYS A 379 17.31 -17.00 -11.80
C LYS A 379 16.53 -17.52 -10.60
N ILE A 380 15.73 -18.55 -10.80
CA ILE A 380 15.03 -19.20 -9.70
C ILE A 380 16.05 -20.03 -8.91
N ILE A 381 16.19 -19.74 -7.63
CA ILE A 381 17.19 -20.39 -6.78
C ILE A 381 16.58 -21.37 -5.79
N GLU A 382 15.30 -21.19 -5.40
CA GLU A 382 14.70 -22.04 -4.38
C GLU A 382 13.17 -22.08 -4.49
N PHE A 383 12.61 -23.26 -4.22
CA PHE A 383 11.18 -23.48 -3.98
C PHE A 383 11.02 -24.04 -2.58
N ASN A 384 10.52 -23.21 -1.68
CA ASN A 384 10.28 -23.56 -0.31
C ASN A 384 8.88 -24.10 -0.09
N LYS A 385 8.79 -25.23 0.62
CA LYS A 385 7.50 -25.71 1.11
C LYS A 385 7.12 -24.96 2.39
N THR A 386 5.85 -25.00 2.73
CA THR A 386 5.37 -24.54 4.04
C THR A 386 6.22 -25.13 5.16
N ARG A 387 6.75 -24.30 6.04
CA ARG A 387 7.68 -24.68 7.11
C ARG A 387 7.45 -23.85 8.37
N LEU A 388 7.97 -24.31 9.48
CA LEU A 388 8.12 -23.49 10.67
C LEU A 388 9.38 -22.62 10.54
N PRO A 389 9.42 -21.44 11.21
CA PRO A 389 10.61 -20.59 11.23
C PRO A 389 11.79 -21.28 11.88
N ASP A 390 12.98 -20.87 11.49
CA ASP A 390 14.19 -21.28 12.19
C ASP A 390 14.24 -20.68 13.59
N ILE A 391 14.86 -21.39 14.55
CA ILE A 391 14.91 -20.93 15.95
C ILE A 391 15.49 -19.53 16.06
N GLU A 392 16.49 -19.22 15.24
CA GLU A 392 17.18 -17.93 15.28
C GLU A 392 16.24 -16.76 14.96
N ASP A 393 15.29 -16.97 14.05
CA ASP A 393 14.33 -15.94 13.63
C ASP A 393 13.34 -15.57 14.74
N VAL A 394 13.00 -16.53 15.60
CA VAL A 394 11.97 -16.38 16.64
C VAL A 394 12.52 -16.40 18.07
N ARG A 395 13.83 -16.63 18.21
CA ARG A 395 14.50 -16.81 19.51
C ARG A 395 14.21 -15.68 20.47
N THR A 396 14.38 -14.44 20.03
CA THR A 396 14.25 -13.25 20.88
C THR A 396 12.83 -13.13 21.43
N GLU A 397 11.85 -13.20 20.56
CA GLU A 397 10.42 -13.07 20.91
C GLU A 397 9.98 -14.19 21.85
N ILE A 398 10.21 -15.45 21.44
CA ILE A 398 9.72 -16.59 22.20
C ILE A 398 10.47 -16.76 23.52
N SER A 399 11.77 -16.43 23.55
CA SER A 399 12.52 -16.47 24.81
C SER A 399 11.95 -15.51 25.85
N GLN A 400 11.53 -14.30 25.47
CA GLN A 400 10.88 -13.36 26.39
C GLN A 400 9.60 -13.94 26.99
N ILE A 401 8.76 -14.55 26.16
CA ILE A 401 7.51 -15.19 26.60
C ILE A 401 7.82 -16.34 27.57
N LEU A 402 8.78 -17.19 27.23
CA LEU A 402 9.16 -18.35 28.06
C LEU A 402 9.83 -17.93 29.36
N ILE A 403 10.62 -16.86 29.34
CA ILE A 403 11.24 -16.30 30.57
C ILE A 403 10.14 -15.82 31.51
N GLN A 404 9.16 -15.06 31.04
CA GLN A 404 8.04 -14.62 31.89
C GLN A 404 7.27 -15.81 32.47
N ASN A 405 6.98 -16.83 31.67
CA ASN A 405 6.31 -18.04 32.14
C ASN A 405 7.11 -18.73 33.26
N LYS A 406 8.39 -18.91 33.05
CA LYS A 406 9.26 -19.55 34.06
C LYS A 406 9.45 -18.70 35.31
N LYS A 407 9.51 -17.39 35.20
CA LYS A 407 9.53 -16.48 36.35
C LYS A 407 8.25 -16.59 37.16
N TYR A 408 7.09 -16.66 36.50
CA TYR A 408 5.83 -16.95 37.16
C TYR A 408 5.86 -18.29 37.88
N ASP A 409 6.27 -19.37 37.22
CA ASP A 409 6.37 -20.68 37.81
C ASP A 409 7.33 -20.71 39.01
N PHE A 410 8.45 -20.00 38.91
CA PHE A 410 9.42 -19.85 39.97
C PHE A 410 8.81 -19.19 41.22
N LEU A 411 8.11 -18.05 41.01
CA LEU A 411 7.45 -17.33 42.10
C LEU A 411 6.31 -18.15 42.69
N LYS A 412 5.49 -18.80 41.85
CA LYS A 412 4.40 -19.67 42.29
C LYS A 412 4.92 -20.82 43.16
N ASN A 413 6.06 -21.43 42.80
CA ASN A 413 6.65 -22.48 43.58
C ASN A 413 7.29 -21.97 44.90
N LYS A 414 7.92 -20.78 44.86
CA LYS A 414 8.52 -20.13 46.03
C LYS A 414 7.49 -19.84 47.12
N TYR A 415 6.31 -19.33 46.73
CA TYR A 415 5.31 -18.88 47.66
C TYR A 415 4.12 -19.85 47.83
N LYS A 416 4.25 -21.09 47.31
CA LYS A 416 3.16 -22.10 47.35
C LYS A 416 2.59 -22.38 48.74
N SER A 417 3.40 -22.23 49.78
CA SER A 417 3.02 -22.51 51.19
C SER A 417 2.78 -21.25 52.03
N THR A 418 2.98 -20.07 51.46
CA THR A 418 2.91 -18.78 52.17
C THR A 418 2.08 -17.81 51.39
N LEU A 419 0.76 -17.97 51.37
CA LEU A 419 -0.18 -17.06 50.74
C LEU A 419 -0.60 -15.94 51.72
N ASN A 420 0.38 -15.20 52.23
CA ASN A 420 0.13 -14.00 53.03
C ASN A 420 0.73 -12.81 52.30
N ILE A 421 -0.10 -11.87 51.90
CA ILE A 421 0.24 -10.73 51.07
C ILE A 421 1.32 -9.83 51.71
N ASP A 422 1.17 -9.57 53.05
CA ASP A 422 2.07 -8.72 53.82
C ASP A 422 3.48 -9.37 53.94
N THR A 423 3.50 -10.68 54.24
CA THR A 423 4.76 -11.42 54.33
C THR A 423 5.54 -11.42 53.02
N ILE A 424 4.83 -11.60 51.87
CA ILE A 424 5.48 -11.57 50.54
C ILE A 424 5.94 -10.15 50.22
N ALA A 425 5.17 -9.12 50.59
CA ALA A 425 5.53 -7.72 50.41
C ALA A 425 6.82 -7.36 51.20
N GLU A 426 6.87 -7.70 52.47
CA GLU A 426 8.04 -7.48 53.34
C GLU A 426 9.30 -8.21 52.82
N GLU A 427 9.18 -9.48 52.44
CA GLU A 427 10.30 -10.26 51.91
C GLU A 427 10.92 -9.68 50.64
N ASN A 428 10.13 -8.97 49.82
CA ASN A 428 10.57 -8.44 48.54
C ASN A 428 10.73 -6.91 48.56
N ASN A 429 10.49 -6.28 49.69
CA ASN A 429 10.48 -4.81 49.84
C ASN A 429 9.54 -4.13 48.85
N LEU A 430 8.31 -4.66 48.76
CA LEU A 430 7.22 -4.19 47.93
C LEU A 430 6.12 -3.61 48.81
N GLU A 431 5.26 -2.77 48.24
CA GLU A 431 4.09 -2.21 48.93
C GLU A 431 2.82 -2.92 48.47
N VAL A 432 1.90 -3.15 49.38
CA VAL A 432 0.55 -3.62 49.11
C VAL A 432 -0.24 -2.40 48.63
N GLU A 433 -0.83 -2.50 47.46
CA GLU A 433 -1.57 -1.43 46.82
C GLU A 433 -3.09 -1.69 46.96
N ASN A 434 -3.86 -0.60 46.92
CA ASN A 434 -5.31 -0.63 46.96
C ASN A 434 -5.92 -0.08 45.68
N ALA A 435 -6.88 -0.78 45.11
CA ALA A 435 -7.69 -0.29 44.02
C ALA A 435 -9.15 -0.31 44.38
N SER A 436 -9.80 0.83 44.31
CA SER A 436 -11.20 1.00 44.69
C SER A 436 -12.10 1.18 43.49
N ALA A 437 -13.33 0.65 43.60
CA ALA A 437 -14.38 0.76 42.58
C ALA A 437 -13.95 0.24 41.21
N VAL A 438 -13.15 -0.83 41.18
CA VAL A 438 -12.70 -1.49 39.93
C VAL A 438 -13.88 -2.19 39.27
N THR A 439 -14.02 -2.07 37.95
CA THR A 439 -15.06 -2.73 37.13
C THR A 439 -14.41 -3.72 36.14
N GLN A 440 -15.19 -4.70 35.70
CA GLN A 440 -14.70 -5.62 34.63
C GLN A 440 -14.67 -4.97 33.26
N TYR A 441 -15.42 -3.91 33.05
CA TYR A 441 -15.50 -3.18 31.80
C TYR A 441 -14.22 -2.39 31.51
N ASP A 442 -13.59 -1.82 32.53
CA ASP A 442 -12.32 -1.10 32.43
C ASP A 442 -11.21 -1.88 33.18
N PRO A 443 -10.48 -2.76 32.49
CA PRO A 443 -9.52 -3.66 33.11
C PRO A 443 -8.17 -3.00 33.44
N ILE A 444 -8.17 -1.74 33.85
CA ILE A 444 -7.00 -1.00 34.28
C ILE A 444 -6.84 -1.07 35.80
N LEU A 445 -5.74 -1.68 36.24
CA LEU A 445 -5.35 -1.71 37.65
C LEU A 445 -4.39 -0.53 37.92
N VAL A 446 -4.80 0.37 38.80
CA VAL A 446 -4.00 1.58 39.14
C VAL A 446 -2.64 1.15 39.67
N GLY A 447 -1.57 1.72 39.13
CA GLY A 447 -0.19 1.33 39.49
C GLY A 447 0.37 0.11 38.74
N ALA A 448 -0.48 -0.71 38.09
CA ALA A 448 -0.07 -1.93 37.39
C ALA A 448 -0.36 -1.94 35.89
N GLY A 449 -1.32 -1.11 35.41
CA GLY A 449 -1.70 -1.05 34.00
C GLY A 449 -2.85 -1.98 33.63
N VAL A 450 -2.91 -2.43 32.38
CA VAL A 450 -4.01 -3.26 31.85
C VAL A 450 -3.80 -4.71 32.28
N GLU A 451 -4.62 -5.17 33.22
CA GLU A 451 -4.53 -6.49 33.84
C GLU A 451 -5.90 -7.20 33.90
N PRO A 452 -6.49 -7.53 32.73
CA PRO A 452 -7.85 -8.05 32.67
C PRO A 452 -8.06 -9.37 33.42
N TYR A 453 -7.05 -10.24 33.42
CA TYR A 453 -7.12 -11.52 34.12
C TYR A 453 -7.12 -11.33 35.63
N ILE A 454 -6.34 -10.39 36.14
CA ILE A 454 -6.27 -10.08 37.59
C ILE A 454 -7.60 -9.50 38.06
N ILE A 455 -8.11 -8.50 37.32
CA ILE A 455 -9.39 -7.89 37.63
C ILE A 455 -10.54 -8.93 37.53
N GLY A 456 -10.60 -9.70 36.45
CA GLY A 456 -11.62 -10.75 36.30
C GLY A 456 -11.58 -11.76 37.45
N SER A 457 -10.38 -12.15 37.86
CA SER A 457 -10.21 -13.08 38.99
C SER A 457 -10.69 -12.48 40.34
N SER A 458 -10.53 -11.17 40.56
CA SER A 458 -10.94 -10.53 41.79
C SER A 458 -12.47 -10.55 41.98
N PHE A 459 -13.26 -10.58 40.90
CA PHE A 459 -14.74 -10.73 40.99
C PHE A 459 -15.20 -12.14 41.33
N SER A 460 -14.29 -13.13 41.28
CA SER A 460 -14.60 -14.53 41.67
C SER A 460 -14.25 -14.86 43.11
N LEU A 461 -13.60 -13.95 43.84
CA LEU A 461 -13.26 -14.12 45.25
C LEU A 461 -14.40 -13.70 46.15
N GLU A 462 -14.52 -14.41 47.28
CA GLU A 462 -15.36 -13.99 48.39
C GLU A 462 -14.72 -12.79 49.11
N PRO A 463 -15.51 -11.95 49.83
CA PRO A 463 -14.93 -10.89 50.65
C PRO A 463 -13.89 -11.42 51.63
N ASP A 464 -12.73 -10.74 51.71
CA ASP A 464 -11.55 -11.09 52.51
C ASP A 464 -10.83 -12.39 52.08
N GLU A 465 -11.18 -12.95 50.91
CA GLU A 465 -10.48 -14.10 50.32
C GLU A 465 -9.23 -13.65 49.61
N ILE A 466 -8.17 -14.43 49.75
CA ILE A 466 -6.87 -14.23 49.05
C ILE A 466 -6.77 -15.22 47.87
N SER A 467 -6.48 -14.73 46.69
CA SER A 467 -6.27 -15.56 45.48
C SER A 467 -4.98 -16.41 45.61
N GLU A 468 -4.88 -17.45 44.79
CA GLU A 468 -3.55 -17.98 44.40
C GLU A 468 -2.73 -16.92 43.68
N LEU A 469 -1.40 -17.15 43.52
CA LEU A 469 -0.61 -16.28 42.67
C LEU A 469 -1.11 -16.35 41.24
N LEU A 470 -1.47 -15.20 40.71
CA LEU A 470 -2.02 -15.01 39.38
C LEU A 470 -0.95 -14.43 38.45
N LYS A 471 -0.93 -14.90 37.21
CA LYS A 471 -0.03 -14.38 36.19
C LYS A 471 -0.68 -13.17 35.50
N GLY A 472 -0.12 -12.00 35.72
CA GLY A 472 -0.50 -10.79 34.98
C GLY A 472 0.45 -10.48 33.79
N ASN A 473 0.12 -9.41 33.10
CA ASN A 473 0.94 -8.90 32.00
C ASN A 473 2.26 -8.28 32.51
N ASN A 474 2.17 -7.53 33.62
CA ASN A 474 3.27 -6.72 34.16
C ASN A 474 3.89 -7.28 35.44
N GLY A 475 3.52 -8.48 35.84
CA GLY A 475 4.01 -9.11 37.06
C GLY A 475 3.18 -10.31 37.48
N VAL A 476 3.48 -10.82 38.66
CA VAL A 476 2.69 -11.84 39.36
C VAL A 476 1.95 -11.16 40.48
N TYR A 477 0.70 -11.50 40.65
CA TYR A 477 -0.20 -10.85 41.61
C TYR A 477 -0.69 -11.82 42.64
#